data_6b8d4e7ac158af33d78190dde02cee4b
#
_entry.id   6b8d4e7ac158af33d78190dde02cee4b
#
_cell.length_a   1.000
_cell.length_b   1.000
_cell.length_c   1.000
_cell.angle_alpha   90.00
_cell.angle_beta   90.00
_cell.angle_gamma   90.00
#
_symmetry.space_group_name_H-M   'P 1'
#
loop_
_entity.id
_entity.type
_entity.pdbx_description
1 polymer ?
#
loop_
_entity_poly.entity_id
_entity_poly.type
_entity_poly.pdbx_seq_one_letter_code
_entity_poly.pdbx_strand_id
1 'polypeptide(L)'
;LIDQYDIRCLVTKKSGAAGGFIEKIAAAKNKNIPVYIVGQSVQDDGMSFEAVCEYIDRKYNKLHIMLAGIGMGNDACMTKAVSDAIESADIILGASRMIEKYSAKIDKKPYYLAEQIIPYLYEICADTAKISNVLILFSGDTGFYSGSRKLYLAIKNEISEGKLNADVSILPGISSVSYMAAAVGETYNNAYICSIHGVKLSNITSRISHHAKTFMLMSGVKDVNMLGHILSSDERYGLQKCSVTVGYQLSYPDENISQLSPQECTKLKREGLYICMIKNPNPVAKNVTPQLSDAAFIREKVPMTKEEIRHVSICKLHLKSDSVLYDAVSYTHLRAHETGRNL
;
A
#
# COMPACT_ATOMS: atom_id res chain seq x y z
N LEU A 1 44.37 -33.34 52.70
CA LEU A 1 44.81 -31.95 52.49
C LEU A 1 44.70 -31.14 53.80
N ILE A 2 43.53 -31.09 54.50
CA ILE A 2 43.34 -30.30 55.73
C ILE A 2 44.36 -30.76 56.81
N ASP A 3 44.43 -32.02 57.07
CA ASP A 3 45.39 -32.61 58.05
C ASP A 3 46.82 -32.56 57.53
N GLN A 4 47.05 -32.76 56.25
CA GLN A 4 48.39 -32.78 55.64
C GLN A 4 49.09 -31.41 55.73
N TYR A 5 48.32 -30.30 55.69
CA TYR A 5 48.87 -28.96 55.64
C TYR A 5 48.48 -28.14 56.86
N ASP A 6 48.02 -28.76 57.94
CA ASP A 6 47.56 -28.10 59.21
C ASP A 6 46.65 -26.89 58.93
N ILE A 7 45.64 -27.10 58.06
CA ILE A 7 44.74 -26.02 57.69
C ILE A 7 43.79 -25.73 58.85
N ARG A 8 43.83 -24.48 59.37
CA ARG A 8 43.07 -24.05 60.54
C ARG A 8 41.81 -23.24 60.19
N CYS A 9 41.63 -22.81 58.94
CA CYS A 9 40.41 -22.20 58.47
C CYS A 9 40.25 -22.41 56.95
N LEU A 10 39.04 -22.41 56.48
CA LEU A 10 38.68 -22.48 55.04
C LEU A 10 38.02 -21.19 54.62
N VAL A 11 38.54 -20.56 53.54
CA VAL A 11 37.89 -19.43 52.87
C VAL A 11 37.37 -19.93 51.53
N THR A 12 36.05 -19.75 51.26
CA THR A 12 35.46 -20.20 50.01
C THR A 12 34.42 -19.22 49.53
N LYS A 13 34.24 -19.13 48.19
CA LYS A 13 33.12 -18.42 47.58
C LYS A 13 31.84 -19.23 47.69
N LYS A 14 30.72 -18.58 47.87
CA LYS A 14 29.41 -19.22 47.72
C LYS A 14 29.19 -19.52 46.21
N SER A 15 29.68 -20.67 45.76
CA SER A 15 29.52 -21.17 44.39
C SER A 15 28.38 -22.19 44.32
N GLY A 16 27.75 -22.34 43.15
CA GLY A 16 26.71 -23.36 42.95
C GLY A 16 27.26 -24.80 43.08
N ALA A 17 26.37 -25.78 42.88
CA ALA A 17 26.68 -27.22 43.01
C ALA A 17 27.91 -27.68 42.20
N ALA A 18 28.12 -27.13 41.00
CA ALA A 18 29.26 -27.44 40.13
C ALA A 18 30.61 -26.94 40.68
N GLY A 19 30.65 -26.07 41.66
CA GLY A 19 31.87 -25.49 42.21
C GLY A 19 32.43 -26.23 43.43
N GLY A 20 31.88 -27.37 43.81
CA GLY A 20 32.33 -28.17 44.97
C GLY A 20 32.16 -27.44 46.32
N PHE A 21 31.20 -26.50 46.40
CA PHE A 21 30.95 -25.71 47.60
C PHE A 21 30.50 -26.57 48.78
N ILE A 22 29.56 -27.49 48.50
CA ILE A 22 28.96 -28.38 49.52
C ILE A 22 30.01 -29.29 50.07
N GLU A 23 30.87 -29.89 49.24
CA GLU A 23 31.95 -30.79 49.62
C GLU A 23 33.03 -30.10 50.48
N LYS A 24 33.37 -28.85 50.14
CA LYS A 24 34.30 -28.03 50.90
C LYS A 24 33.75 -27.70 52.28
N ILE A 25 32.49 -27.34 52.40
CA ILE A 25 31.83 -27.09 53.68
C ILE A 25 31.75 -28.35 54.51
N ALA A 26 31.40 -29.51 53.92
CA ALA A 26 31.35 -30.77 54.61
C ALA A 26 32.73 -31.21 55.13
N ALA A 27 33.78 -31.07 54.33
CA ALA A 27 35.16 -31.36 54.74
C ALA A 27 35.64 -30.49 55.93
N ALA A 28 35.37 -29.20 55.89
CA ALA A 28 35.70 -28.29 56.94
C ALA A 28 34.94 -28.59 58.25
N LYS A 29 33.64 -28.90 58.12
CA LYS A 29 32.78 -29.28 59.24
C LYS A 29 33.25 -30.60 59.89
N ASN A 30 33.64 -31.59 59.14
CA ASN A 30 34.16 -32.88 59.63
C ASN A 30 35.47 -32.74 60.38
N LYS A 31 36.27 -31.70 60.09
CA LYS A 31 37.52 -31.38 60.75
C LYS A 31 37.42 -30.29 61.79
N ASN A 32 36.20 -29.81 62.06
CA ASN A 32 35.87 -28.75 63.02
C ASN A 32 36.71 -27.46 62.86
N ILE A 33 36.98 -27.07 61.62
CA ILE A 33 37.66 -25.81 61.29
C ILE A 33 36.68 -24.76 60.89
N PRO A 34 36.90 -23.47 61.24
CA PRO A 34 36.03 -22.38 60.83
C PRO A 34 36.04 -22.17 59.32
N VAL A 35 34.85 -21.80 58.76
CA VAL A 35 34.67 -21.52 57.33
C VAL A 35 34.22 -20.08 57.17
N TYR A 36 34.96 -19.35 56.39
CA TYR A 36 34.59 -17.98 55.94
C TYR A 36 34.06 -18.08 54.53
N ILE A 37 32.76 -17.70 54.34
CA ILE A 37 32.10 -17.73 53.05
C ILE A 37 32.08 -16.30 52.51
N VAL A 38 32.73 -16.11 51.37
CA VAL A 38 32.64 -14.87 50.62
C VAL A 38 31.37 -14.90 49.77
N GLY A 39 30.36 -14.13 50.18
CA GLY A 39 29.15 -13.95 49.45
C GLY A 39 29.36 -13.09 48.20
N GLN A 40 28.48 -13.16 47.24
CA GLN A 40 28.40 -12.15 46.19
C GLN A 40 27.82 -10.85 46.76
N SER A 41 28.57 -9.77 46.65
CA SER A 41 28.15 -8.45 47.10
C SER A 41 27.32 -7.66 46.09
N VAL A 42 27.07 -8.23 44.93
CA VAL A 42 26.36 -7.57 43.86
C VAL A 42 25.08 -8.36 43.60
N GLN A 43 23.93 -7.66 43.60
CA GLN A 43 22.73 -8.17 42.93
C GLN A 43 23.15 -8.44 41.48
N ASP A 44 23.02 -9.67 41.09
CA ASP A 44 23.33 -10.10 39.72
C ASP A 44 22.21 -9.59 38.85
N ASP A 45 22.42 -8.45 38.16
CA ASP A 45 21.51 -7.93 37.15
C ASP A 45 21.59 -8.75 35.87
N GLY A 46 22.09 -9.97 35.92
CA GLY A 46 22.18 -10.92 34.82
C GLY A 46 20.81 -11.44 34.41
N MET A 47 20.66 -11.66 33.14
CA MET A 47 19.47 -12.31 32.58
C MET A 47 19.52 -13.82 32.84
N SER A 48 18.35 -14.47 33.03
CA SER A 48 18.28 -15.94 33.05
C SER A 48 18.66 -16.51 31.68
N PHE A 49 19.00 -17.79 31.61
CA PHE A 49 19.31 -18.45 30.34
C PHE A 49 18.17 -18.34 29.36
N GLU A 50 16.93 -18.54 29.80
CA GLU A 50 15.72 -18.41 29.02
C GLU A 50 15.55 -16.98 28.49
N ALA A 51 15.75 -15.97 29.33
CA ALA A 51 15.66 -14.56 28.95
C ALA A 51 16.76 -14.16 27.93
N VAL A 52 17.96 -14.77 28.03
CA VAL A 52 19.03 -14.59 27.03
C VAL A 52 18.62 -15.23 25.68
N CYS A 53 18.08 -16.46 25.72
CA CYS A 53 17.58 -17.12 24.51
C CYS A 53 16.48 -16.29 23.84
N GLU A 54 15.47 -15.84 24.57
CA GLU A 54 14.42 -14.95 24.07
C GLU A 54 14.98 -13.64 23.50
N TYR A 55 15.97 -13.05 24.14
CA TYR A 55 16.62 -11.83 23.64
C TYR A 55 17.35 -12.07 22.32
N ILE A 56 18.08 -13.20 22.21
CA ILE A 56 18.78 -13.59 20.99
C ILE A 56 17.78 -13.85 19.87
N ASP A 57 16.73 -14.63 20.13
CA ASP A 57 15.68 -14.93 19.15
C ASP A 57 14.98 -13.66 18.67
N ARG A 58 14.58 -12.80 19.60
CA ARG A 58 13.93 -11.50 19.25
C ARG A 58 14.85 -10.61 18.42
N LYS A 59 16.16 -10.65 18.65
CA LYS A 59 17.12 -9.74 18.01
C LYS A 59 17.66 -10.27 16.68
N TYR A 60 17.88 -11.57 16.56
CA TYR A 60 18.63 -12.16 15.44
C TYR A 60 17.78 -13.09 14.55
N ASN A 61 16.71 -13.69 15.07
CA ASN A 61 15.78 -14.53 14.28
C ASN A 61 14.53 -13.77 13.85
N LYS A 62 14.74 -12.56 13.31
CA LYS A 62 13.68 -11.66 12.88
C LYS A 62 13.38 -11.86 11.40
N LEU A 63 12.12 -12.00 11.04
CA LEU A 63 11.72 -12.01 9.63
C LEU A 63 11.92 -10.63 9.00
N HIS A 64 12.55 -10.57 7.84
CA HIS A 64 12.65 -9.38 7.01
C HIS A 64 11.61 -9.45 5.90
N ILE A 65 10.52 -8.69 6.04
CA ILE A 65 9.40 -8.68 5.11
C ILE A 65 9.54 -7.46 4.20
N MET A 66 9.63 -7.70 2.90
CA MET A 66 9.74 -6.65 1.89
C MET A 66 8.52 -6.68 0.97
N LEU A 67 7.80 -5.56 0.87
CA LEU A 67 6.70 -5.37 -0.07
C LEU A 67 7.25 -4.63 -1.29
N ALA A 68 7.35 -5.28 -2.43
CA ALA A 68 8.05 -4.75 -3.59
C ALA A 68 7.13 -4.53 -4.81
N GLY A 69 7.23 -3.35 -5.40
CA GLY A 69 6.63 -3.04 -6.69
C GLY A 69 7.53 -3.51 -7.83
N ILE A 70 7.08 -4.50 -8.60
CA ILE A 70 7.88 -5.06 -9.69
C ILE A 70 7.79 -4.27 -11.01
N GLY A 71 7.19 -3.09 -10.98
CA GLY A 71 6.99 -2.30 -12.19
C GLY A 71 5.93 -2.92 -13.11
N MET A 72 6.11 -2.70 -14.40
CA MET A 72 5.11 -3.04 -15.42
C MET A 72 5.22 -4.48 -15.96
N GLY A 73 6.17 -5.28 -15.48
CA GLY A 73 6.32 -6.69 -15.87
C GLY A 73 7.62 -7.02 -16.62
N ASN A 74 8.28 -6.04 -17.21
CA ASN A 74 9.59 -6.19 -17.82
C ASN A 74 10.69 -5.96 -16.78
N ASP A 75 11.66 -6.86 -16.70
CA ASP A 75 12.75 -6.77 -15.73
C ASP A 75 13.65 -5.55 -15.97
N ALA A 76 13.76 -5.06 -17.21
CA ALA A 76 14.45 -3.81 -17.53
C ALA A 76 13.82 -2.56 -16.88
N CYS A 77 12.54 -2.63 -16.50
CA CYS A 77 11.81 -1.57 -15.79
C CYS A 77 11.74 -1.79 -14.28
N MET A 78 12.45 -2.80 -13.77
CA MET A 78 12.53 -3.08 -12.34
C MET A 78 13.61 -2.21 -11.69
N THR A 79 13.37 -1.75 -10.47
CA THR A 79 14.42 -1.04 -9.72
C THR A 79 15.49 -2.02 -9.25
N LYS A 80 16.74 -1.57 -9.16
CA LYS A 80 17.83 -2.41 -8.67
C LYS A 80 17.56 -2.97 -7.27
N ALA A 81 16.98 -2.16 -6.40
CA ALA A 81 16.61 -2.60 -5.04
C ALA A 81 15.63 -3.78 -5.05
N VAL A 82 14.67 -3.79 -5.96
CA VAL A 82 13.71 -4.91 -6.09
C VAL A 82 14.39 -6.14 -6.69
N SER A 83 15.30 -5.95 -7.67
CA SER A 83 16.09 -7.06 -8.23
C SER A 83 16.95 -7.73 -7.15
N ASP A 84 17.65 -6.94 -6.32
CA ASP A 84 18.47 -7.44 -5.23
C ASP A 84 17.63 -8.16 -4.16
N ALA A 85 16.43 -7.63 -3.87
CA ALA A 85 15.49 -8.27 -2.96
C ALA A 85 15.00 -9.64 -3.48
N ILE A 86 14.79 -9.79 -4.80
CA ILE A 86 14.43 -11.07 -5.42
C ILE A 86 15.57 -12.08 -5.29
N GLU A 87 16.82 -11.64 -5.51
CA GLU A 87 17.99 -12.51 -5.41
C GLU A 87 18.26 -12.99 -3.99
N SER A 88 17.93 -12.16 -2.98
CA SER A 88 18.15 -12.45 -1.57
C SER A 88 16.94 -13.10 -0.87
N ALA A 89 15.79 -13.22 -1.54
CA ALA A 89 14.59 -13.77 -0.96
C ALA A 89 14.67 -15.28 -0.74
N ASP A 90 14.31 -15.75 0.44
CA ASP A 90 14.12 -17.18 0.72
C ASP A 90 12.77 -17.65 0.17
N ILE A 91 11.76 -16.77 0.20
CA ILE A 91 10.42 -17.03 -0.33
C ILE A 91 9.82 -15.79 -1.00
N ILE A 92 9.10 -16.02 -2.10
CA ILE A 92 8.36 -15.00 -2.82
C ILE A 92 6.86 -15.27 -2.76
N LEU A 93 6.10 -14.26 -2.32
CA LEU A 93 4.64 -14.25 -2.30
C LEU A 93 4.10 -13.29 -3.35
N GLY A 94 2.95 -13.60 -3.94
CA GLY A 94 2.31 -12.72 -4.93
C GLY A 94 1.32 -13.46 -5.79
N ALA A 95 0.64 -12.77 -6.70
CA ALA A 95 -0.24 -13.43 -7.65
C ALA A 95 0.56 -14.36 -8.59
N SER A 96 0.01 -15.52 -8.94
CA SER A 96 0.68 -16.57 -9.74
C SER A 96 1.41 -16.02 -10.95
N ARG A 97 0.75 -15.17 -11.75
CA ARG A 97 1.34 -14.54 -12.95
C ARG A 97 2.60 -13.72 -12.68
N MET A 98 2.80 -13.23 -11.45
CA MET A 98 3.97 -12.43 -11.08
C MET A 98 5.13 -13.27 -10.57
N ILE A 99 4.84 -14.38 -9.89
CA ILE A 99 5.86 -15.22 -9.24
C ILE A 99 6.37 -16.36 -10.11
N GLU A 100 5.59 -16.80 -11.10
CA GLU A 100 5.92 -17.97 -11.96
C GLU A 100 7.23 -17.80 -12.74
N LYS A 101 7.54 -16.56 -13.15
CA LYS A 101 8.74 -16.25 -13.95
C LYS A 101 10.07 -16.41 -13.20
N TYR A 102 10.05 -16.41 -11.87
CA TYR A 102 11.27 -16.49 -11.08
C TYR A 102 11.76 -17.94 -10.92
N SER A 103 13.04 -18.11 -10.56
CA SER A 103 13.71 -19.41 -10.45
C SER A 103 12.94 -20.40 -9.59
N ALA A 104 12.95 -21.69 -10.00
CA ALA A 104 12.41 -22.79 -9.21
C ALA A 104 13.19 -23.06 -7.91
N LYS A 105 14.37 -22.44 -7.75
CA LYS A 105 15.18 -22.58 -6.52
C LYS A 105 14.64 -21.74 -5.35
N ILE A 106 13.81 -20.74 -5.63
CA ILE A 106 13.19 -19.88 -4.62
C ILE A 106 11.80 -20.44 -4.35
N ASP A 107 11.46 -20.64 -3.10
CA ASP A 107 10.10 -21.04 -2.70
C ASP A 107 9.09 -19.95 -3.09
N LYS A 108 7.93 -20.37 -3.60
CA LYS A 108 6.89 -19.46 -4.09
C LYS A 108 5.52 -19.89 -3.58
N LYS A 109 4.74 -18.91 -3.11
CA LYS A 109 3.33 -19.12 -2.74
C LYS A 109 2.43 -18.10 -3.44
N PRO A 110 1.33 -18.53 -4.06
CA PRO A 110 0.40 -17.63 -4.76
C PRO A 110 -0.51 -16.86 -3.79
N TYR A 111 0.08 -16.31 -2.73
CA TYR A 111 -0.62 -15.53 -1.71
C TYR A 111 -0.49 -14.04 -2.01
N TYR A 112 -1.61 -13.36 -2.18
CA TYR A 112 -1.68 -11.91 -2.50
C TYR A 112 -2.71 -11.14 -1.67
N LEU A 113 -3.54 -11.84 -0.88
CA LEU A 113 -4.49 -11.25 0.05
C LEU A 113 -3.95 -11.30 1.49
N ALA A 114 -4.28 -10.30 2.29
CA ALA A 114 -3.84 -10.23 3.69
C ALA A 114 -4.28 -11.46 4.50
N GLU A 115 -5.49 -11.98 4.22
CA GLU A 115 -6.06 -13.16 4.87
C GLU A 115 -5.28 -14.46 4.57
N GLN A 116 -4.48 -14.47 3.50
CA GLN A 116 -3.59 -15.59 3.15
C GLN A 116 -2.17 -15.36 3.69
N ILE A 117 -1.69 -14.12 3.58
CA ILE A 117 -0.31 -13.75 3.90
C ILE A 117 -0.07 -13.76 5.42
N ILE A 118 -0.94 -13.12 6.20
CA ILE A 118 -0.70 -12.97 7.65
C ILE A 118 -0.64 -14.31 8.38
N PRO A 119 -1.58 -15.26 8.18
CA PRO A 119 -1.46 -16.59 8.79
C PRO A 119 -0.18 -17.32 8.37
N TYR A 120 0.22 -17.18 7.11
CA TYR A 120 1.45 -17.79 6.62
C TYR A 120 2.72 -17.17 7.25
N LEU A 121 2.72 -15.86 7.49
CA LEU A 121 3.82 -15.21 8.21
C LEU A 121 3.95 -15.72 9.64
N TYR A 122 2.86 -16.05 10.32
CA TYR A 122 2.91 -16.68 11.64
C TYR A 122 3.50 -18.09 11.57
N GLU A 123 3.11 -18.89 10.58
CA GLU A 123 3.63 -20.23 10.36
C GLU A 123 5.16 -20.22 10.21
N ILE A 124 5.68 -19.38 9.30
CA ILE A 124 7.12 -19.29 9.05
C ILE A 124 7.89 -18.62 10.19
N CYS A 125 7.26 -17.71 10.94
CA CYS A 125 7.88 -17.08 12.10
C CYS A 125 8.08 -18.08 13.26
N ALA A 126 7.22 -19.07 13.37
CA ALA A 126 7.35 -20.16 14.33
C ALA A 126 8.45 -21.17 13.94
N ASP A 127 8.76 -21.31 12.63
CA ASP A 127 9.79 -22.20 12.07
C ASP A 127 11.01 -21.39 11.57
N THR A 128 11.66 -20.68 12.49
CA THR A 128 12.74 -19.70 12.17
C THR A 128 14.00 -20.33 11.57
N ALA A 129 14.10 -21.66 11.48
CA ALA A 129 15.33 -22.32 11.03
C ALA A 129 15.62 -22.20 9.53
N LYS A 130 14.68 -21.72 8.69
CA LYS A 130 14.81 -21.79 7.22
C LYS A 130 14.50 -20.52 6.45
N ILE A 131 13.65 -19.63 6.94
CA ILE A 131 13.17 -18.46 6.21
C ILE A 131 13.45 -17.19 7.02
N SER A 132 14.25 -16.30 6.45
CA SER A 132 14.55 -14.98 7.03
C SER A 132 14.03 -13.84 6.18
N ASN A 133 14.06 -14.00 4.84
CA ASN A 133 13.72 -12.93 3.87
C ASN A 133 12.46 -13.31 3.11
N VAL A 134 11.38 -12.61 3.40
CA VAL A 134 10.07 -12.78 2.74
C VAL A 134 9.84 -11.62 1.80
N LEU A 135 9.68 -11.90 0.51
CA LEU A 135 9.40 -10.89 -0.50
C LEU A 135 7.97 -11.01 -1.01
N ILE A 136 7.18 -9.94 -0.92
CA ILE A 136 5.79 -9.88 -1.37
C ILE A 136 5.71 -8.95 -2.57
N LEU A 137 5.29 -9.48 -3.72
CA LEU A 137 5.29 -8.77 -4.98
C LEU A 137 3.95 -8.10 -5.29
N PHE A 138 4.03 -6.86 -5.76
CA PHE A 138 2.93 -6.06 -6.28
C PHE A 138 3.21 -5.59 -7.70
N SER A 139 2.18 -5.55 -8.54
CA SER A 139 2.29 -4.98 -9.88
C SER A 139 2.41 -3.46 -9.82
N GLY A 140 3.22 -2.88 -10.68
CA GLY A 140 3.43 -1.43 -10.76
C GLY A 140 4.25 -0.91 -9.58
N ASP A 141 3.81 0.22 -9.04
CA ASP A 141 4.39 0.87 -7.87
C ASP A 141 3.55 0.58 -6.62
N THR A 142 4.23 0.28 -5.53
CA THR A 142 3.63 0.03 -4.22
C THR A 142 2.85 1.24 -3.67
N GLY A 143 3.25 2.46 -4.03
CA GLY A 143 2.59 3.70 -3.62
C GLY A 143 1.41 4.12 -4.49
N PHE A 144 1.12 3.41 -5.60
CA PHE A 144 0.20 3.87 -6.62
C PHE A 144 -0.95 2.87 -6.87
N TYR A 145 -2.14 3.14 -6.33
CA TYR A 145 -3.35 2.29 -6.42
C TYR A 145 -3.07 0.80 -6.11
N SER A 146 -2.15 0.56 -5.19
CA SER A 146 -1.71 -0.78 -4.79
C SER A 146 -2.34 -1.21 -3.46
N GLY A 147 -2.55 -2.52 -3.30
CA GLY A 147 -2.94 -3.12 -2.02
C GLY A 147 -1.83 -3.14 -0.96
N SER A 148 -0.60 -2.81 -1.35
CA SER A 148 0.59 -2.88 -0.48
C SER A 148 0.45 -2.09 0.81
N ARG A 149 -0.14 -0.87 0.77
CA ARG A 149 -0.33 -0.03 1.96
C ARG A 149 -1.22 -0.71 3.01
N LYS A 150 -2.32 -1.35 2.58
CA LYS A 150 -3.22 -2.05 3.50
C LYS A 150 -2.51 -3.21 4.17
N LEU A 151 -1.78 -4.01 3.38
CA LEU A 151 -1.00 -5.12 3.90
C LEU A 151 0.13 -4.64 4.82
N TYR A 152 0.86 -3.59 4.43
CA TYR A 152 1.91 -2.99 5.27
C TYR A 152 1.40 -2.58 6.65
N LEU A 153 0.26 -1.88 6.70
CA LEU A 153 -0.34 -1.46 7.96
C LEU A 153 -0.81 -2.66 8.80
N ALA A 154 -1.38 -3.69 8.16
CA ALA A 154 -1.79 -4.90 8.84
C ALA A 154 -0.56 -5.62 9.46
N ILE A 155 0.51 -5.83 8.70
CA ILE A 155 1.75 -6.44 9.21
C ILE A 155 2.35 -5.60 10.34
N LYS A 156 2.40 -4.26 10.18
CA LYS A 156 2.89 -3.38 11.24
C LYS A 156 2.08 -3.50 12.54
N ASN A 157 0.78 -3.66 12.43
CA ASN A 157 -0.07 -3.88 13.60
C ASN A 157 0.30 -5.19 14.32
N GLU A 158 0.45 -6.28 13.58
CA GLU A 158 0.85 -7.58 14.15
C GLU A 158 2.22 -7.54 14.83
N ILE A 159 3.16 -6.78 14.24
CA ILE A 159 4.48 -6.53 14.85
C ILE A 159 4.34 -5.69 16.14
N SER A 160 3.53 -4.63 16.13
CA SER A 160 3.35 -3.75 17.27
C SER A 160 2.63 -4.42 18.44
N GLU A 161 1.76 -5.37 18.16
CA GLU A 161 1.08 -6.21 19.16
C GLU A 161 1.95 -7.36 19.68
N GLY A 162 3.19 -7.50 19.18
CA GLY A 162 4.13 -8.56 19.57
C GLY A 162 3.76 -9.94 19.06
N LYS A 163 2.83 -10.05 18.12
CA LYS A 163 2.38 -11.32 17.52
C LYS A 163 3.32 -11.83 16.43
N LEU A 164 4.08 -10.93 15.80
CA LEU A 164 5.01 -11.25 14.71
C LEU A 164 6.39 -10.64 15.01
N ASN A 165 7.42 -11.48 15.12
CA ASN A 165 8.81 -11.05 15.27
C ASN A 165 9.41 -10.75 13.88
N ALA A 166 9.14 -9.56 13.37
CA ALA A 166 9.54 -9.17 12.02
C ALA A 166 9.87 -7.67 11.94
N ASP A 167 10.54 -7.27 10.87
CA ASP A 167 10.47 -5.92 10.34
C ASP A 167 9.83 -5.92 8.95
N VAL A 168 9.28 -4.77 8.57
CA VAL A 168 8.61 -4.64 7.28
C VAL A 168 9.06 -3.37 6.59
N SER A 169 9.43 -3.50 5.32
CA SER A 169 9.83 -2.41 4.44
C SER A 169 9.05 -2.41 3.13
N ILE A 170 9.08 -1.27 2.43
CA ILE A 170 8.43 -1.12 1.13
C ILE A 170 9.49 -0.70 0.12
N LEU A 171 9.53 -1.39 -1.02
CA LEU A 171 10.37 -1.05 -2.16
C LEU A 171 9.47 -0.51 -3.30
N PRO A 172 9.77 0.68 -3.84
CA PRO A 172 8.97 1.27 -4.91
C PRO A 172 9.19 0.55 -6.24
N GLY A 173 8.20 0.66 -7.11
CA GLY A 173 8.28 0.22 -8.49
C GLY A 173 7.96 1.36 -9.47
N ILE A 174 8.04 1.12 -10.77
CA ILE A 174 7.63 2.07 -11.79
C ILE A 174 6.13 1.92 -12.03
N SER A 175 5.38 3.01 -11.85
CA SER A 175 3.93 3.02 -12.11
C SER A 175 3.62 3.06 -13.60
N SER A 176 2.44 2.59 -14.00
CA SER A 176 1.97 2.69 -15.38
C SER A 176 1.85 4.12 -15.86
N VAL A 177 1.55 5.07 -14.97
CA VAL A 177 1.52 6.50 -15.29
C VAL A 177 2.91 7.03 -15.62
N SER A 178 3.91 6.71 -14.80
CA SER A 178 5.29 7.14 -15.03
C SER A 178 5.83 6.57 -16.35
N TYR A 179 5.58 5.28 -16.60
CA TYR A 179 5.99 4.61 -17.81
C TYR A 179 5.32 5.23 -19.04
N MET A 180 3.98 5.35 -19.03
CA MET A 180 3.21 5.92 -20.11
C MET A 180 3.65 7.35 -20.43
N ALA A 181 3.81 8.19 -19.40
CA ALA A 181 4.25 9.57 -19.58
C ALA A 181 5.61 9.66 -20.25
N ALA A 182 6.58 8.86 -19.82
CA ALA A 182 7.91 8.79 -20.43
C ALA A 182 7.83 8.32 -21.89
N ALA A 183 7.05 7.26 -22.17
CA ALA A 183 6.93 6.68 -23.51
C ALA A 183 6.33 7.66 -24.55
N VAL A 184 5.45 8.58 -24.09
CA VAL A 184 4.81 9.58 -24.99
C VAL A 184 5.44 10.98 -24.89
N GLY A 185 6.55 11.14 -24.15
CA GLY A 185 7.21 12.42 -23.98
C GLY A 185 6.39 13.47 -23.20
N GLU A 186 5.57 13.04 -22.26
CA GLU A 186 4.68 13.89 -21.50
C GLU A 186 5.05 13.92 -20.00
N THR A 187 4.52 14.91 -19.29
CA THR A 187 4.62 15.00 -17.83
C THR A 187 3.25 14.74 -17.19
N TYR A 188 3.24 14.29 -15.94
CA TYR A 188 2.00 14.07 -15.18
C TYR A 188 1.85 15.01 -13.97
N ASN A 189 2.75 16.00 -13.80
CA ASN A 189 2.77 16.88 -12.63
C ASN A 189 1.44 17.63 -12.41
N ASN A 190 0.81 18.11 -13.50
CA ASN A 190 -0.46 18.84 -13.47
C ASN A 190 -1.62 18.00 -14.03
N ALA A 191 -1.45 16.68 -14.10
CA ALA A 191 -2.50 15.79 -14.58
C ALA A 191 -3.45 15.41 -13.44
N TYR A 192 -4.71 15.20 -13.76
CA TYR A 192 -5.61 14.45 -12.92
C TYR A 192 -5.31 12.96 -13.09
N ILE A 193 -5.13 12.25 -12.01
CA ILE A 193 -4.83 10.81 -12.05
C ILE A 193 -5.92 10.07 -11.30
N CYS A 194 -6.52 9.07 -11.95
CA CYS A 194 -7.55 8.25 -11.33
C CYS A 194 -7.47 6.80 -11.80
N SER A 195 -8.09 5.93 -11.02
CA SER A 195 -8.29 4.54 -11.35
C SER A 195 -9.78 4.24 -11.36
N ILE A 196 -10.23 3.52 -12.38
CA ILE A 196 -11.59 2.99 -12.44
C ILE A 196 -11.65 1.51 -12.10
N HIS A 197 -10.51 0.94 -11.73
CA HIS A 197 -10.40 -0.45 -11.32
C HIS A 197 -11.28 -0.72 -10.08
N GLY A 198 -12.40 -1.43 -10.29
CA GLY A 198 -13.35 -1.75 -9.22
C GLY A 198 -14.23 -0.59 -8.72
N VAL A 199 -14.22 0.56 -9.39
CA VAL A 199 -15.00 1.75 -9.00
C VAL A 199 -15.97 2.15 -10.11
N LYS A 200 -17.22 2.45 -9.78
CA LYS A 200 -18.18 3.01 -10.75
C LYS A 200 -17.74 4.39 -11.21
N LEU A 201 -17.80 4.63 -12.53
CA LEU A 201 -17.43 5.89 -13.19
C LEU A 201 -18.45 7.03 -12.96
N SER A 202 -18.92 7.23 -11.75
CA SER A 202 -19.77 8.40 -11.47
C SER A 202 -18.94 9.69 -11.60
N ASN A 203 -19.49 10.68 -12.28
CA ASN A 203 -18.92 12.03 -12.47
C ASN A 203 -17.59 12.10 -13.24
N ILE A 204 -17.24 11.09 -14.05
CA ILE A 204 -15.98 11.11 -14.81
C ILE A 204 -15.89 12.25 -15.81
N THR A 205 -17.01 12.59 -16.48
CA THR A 205 -17.10 13.70 -17.44
C THR A 205 -16.75 15.03 -16.77
N SER A 206 -17.34 15.31 -15.61
CA SER A 206 -17.04 16.52 -14.83
C SER A 206 -15.57 16.57 -14.41
N ARG A 207 -14.98 15.43 -14.02
CA ARG A 207 -13.56 15.39 -13.62
C ARG A 207 -12.64 15.63 -14.81
N ILE A 208 -12.88 14.98 -15.96
CA ILE A 208 -12.09 15.17 -17.19
C ILE A 208 -12.26 16.61 -17.72
N SER A 209 -13.48 17.17 -17.64
CA SER A 209 -13.75 18.52 -18.16
C SER A 209 -12.94 19.61 -17.49
N HIS A 210 -12.60 19.46 -16.21
CA HIS A 210 -11.82 20.44 -15.44
C HIS A 210 -10.30 20.29 -15.54
N HIS A 211 -9.80 19.29 -16.29
CA HIS A 211 -8.36 19.03 -16.38
C HIS A 211 -7.92 18.97 -17.85
N ALA A 212 -6.81 19.64 -18.16
CA ALA A 212 -6.21 19.59 -19.49
C ALA A 212 -5.65 18.21 -19.81
N LYS A 213 -5.24 17.47 -18.78
CA LYS A 213 -4.64 16.13 -18.90
C LYS A 213 -5.17 15.22 -17.78
N THR A 214 -5.58 14.02 -18.15
CA THR A 214 -6.05 13.00 -17.21
C THR A 214 -5.39 11.67 -17.53
N PHE A 215 -4.76 11.04 -16.53
CA PHE A 215 -4.37 9.63 -16.63
C PHE A 215 -5.38 8.75 -15.92
N MET A 216 -5.77 7.66 -16.57
CA MET A 216 -6.81 6.78 -16.09
C MET A 216 -6.41 5.31 -16.23
N LEU A 217 -6.32 4.62 -15.07
CA LEU A 217 -6.09 3.18 -15.05
C LEU A 217 -7.39 2.45 -15.34
N MET A 218 -7.33 1.50 -16.27
CA MET A 218 -8.48 0.72 -16.75
C MET A 218 -8.41 -0.72 -16.24
N SER A 219 -9.55 -1.36 -16.01
CA SER A 219 -9.60 -2.78 -15.67
C SER A 219 -9.47 -3.68 -16.92
N GLY A 220 -9.74 -3.16 -18.11
CA GLY A 220 -9.68 -3.90 -19.36
C GLY A 220 -10.28 -3.13 -20.53
N VAL A 221 -10.44 -3.79 -21.67
CA VAL A 221 -10.95 -3.19 -22.92
C VAL A 221 -12.34 -2.60 -22.76
N LYS A 222 -13.20 -3.22 -21.96
CA LYS A 222 -14.59 -2.75 -21.72
C LYS A 222 -14.61 -1.35 -21.12
N ASP A 223 -13.68 -1.04 -20.22
CA ASP A 223 -13.58 0.28 -19.60
C ASP A 223 -13.11 1.33 -20.61
N VAL A 224 -12.20 0.97 -21.52
CA VAL A 224 -11.75 1.86 -22.60
C VAL A 224 -12.90 2.15 -23.56
N ASN A 225 -13.66 1.13 -23.94
CA ASN A 225 -14.85 1.31 -24.77
C ASN A 225 -15.89 2.21 -24.09
N MET A 226 -16.16 1.97 -22.80
CA MET A 226 -17.09 2.79 -22.03
C MET A 226 -16.62 4.25 -21.92
N LEU A 227 -15.32 4.49 -21.67
CA LEU A 227 -14.75 5.83 -21.72
C LEU A 227 -14.96 6.48 -23.09
N GLY A 228 -14.70 5.74 -24.16
CA GLY A 228 -14.93 6.19 -25.53
C GLY A 228 -16.38 6.64 -25.77
N HIS A 229 -17.35 5.82 -25.33
CA HIS A 229 -18.77 6.18 -25.43
C HIS A 229 -19.11 7.43 -24.62
N ILE A 230 -18.64 7.53 -23.36
CA ILE A 230 -18.89 8.69 -22.49
C ILE A 230 -18.35 9.96 -23.12
N LEU A 231 -17.10 9.95 -23.60
CA LEU A 231 -16.47 11.11 -24.21
C LEU A 231 -17.15 11.51 -25.54
N SER A 232 -17.54 10.51 -26.37
CA SER A 232 -18.16 10.75 -27.67
C SER A 232 -19.55 11.35 -27.55
N SER A 233 -20.30 10.99 -26.51
CA SER A 233 -21.68 11.44 -26.30
C SER A 233 -21.79 12.70 -25.44
N ASP A 234 -20.67 13.24 -24.93
CA ASP A 234 -20.71 14.39 -24.04
C ASP A 234 -20.85 15.69 -24.84
N GLU A 235 -22.06 16.24 -24.83
CA GLU A 235 -22.38 17.54 -25.45
C GLU A 235 -22.15 18.69 -24.45
N ARG A 236 -22.19 18.42 -23.14
CA ARG A 236 -22.16 19.44 -22.10
C ARG A 236 -20.81 20.13 -21.98
N TYR A 237 -19.71 19.36 -22.02
CA TYR A 237 -18.36 19.87 -21.82
C TYR A 237 -17.52 19.82 -23.10
N GLY A 238 -18.09 19.34 -24.19
CA GLY A 238 -17.39 19.22 -25.48
C GLY A 238 -16.27 18.21 -25.49
N LEU A 239 -16.36 17.14 -24.65
CA LEU A 239 -15.31 16.14 -24.48
C LEU A 239 -15.11 15.26 -25.72
N GLN A 240 -16.00 15.27 -26.69
CA GLN A 240 -15.82 14.64 -28.00
C GLN A 240 -14.60 15.15 -28.76
N LYS A 241 -14.07 16.35 -28.38
CA LYS A 241 -12.83 16.94 -28.94
C LYS A 241 -11.57 16.47 -28.25
N CYS A 242 -11.67 15.66 -27.17
CA CYS A 242 -10.51 15.10 -26.51
C CYS A 242 -9.76 14.12 -27.41
N SER A 243 -8.45 14.06 -27.23
CA SER A 243 -7.65 12.93 -27.74
C SER A 243 -7.35 11.95 -26.61
N VAL A 244 -7.37 10.67 -26.93
CA VAL A 244 -7.10 9.60 -25.97
C VAL A 244 -5.88 8.83 -26.43
N THR A 245 -4.78 8.94 -25.69
CA THR A 245 -3.64 8.05 -25.92
C THR A 245 -3.85 6.79 -25.09
N VAL A 246 -3.96 5.65 -25.76
CA VAL A 246 -4.22 4.35 -25.16
C VAL A 246 -2.92 3.57 -25.10
N GLY A 247 -2.47 3.23 -23.89
CA GLY A 247 -1.37 2.31 -23.65
C GLY A 247 -1.94 0.91 -23.37
N TYR A 248 -1.54 -0.05 -24.18
CA TYR A 248 -1.90 -1.46 -24.07
C TYR A 248 -0.66 -2.27 -23.72
N GLN A 249 -0.77 -3.16 -22.71
CA GLN A 249 0.30 -4.08 -22.28
C GLN A 249 1.67 -3.41 -22.16
N LEU A 250 1.71 -2.26 -21.47
CA LEU A 250 2.94 -1.47 -21.33
C LEU A 250 4.07 -2.32 -20.76
N SER A 251 5.24 -2.24 -21.37
CA SER A 251 6.46 -3.01 -21.09
C SER A 251 6.40 -4.51 -21.42
N TYR A 252 5.30 -5.04 -21.89
CA TYR A 252 5.23 -6.42 -22.39
C TYR A 252 5.63 -6.49 -23.87
N PRO A 253 5.98 -7.68 -24.40
CA PRO A 253 6.41 -7.84 -25.80
C PRO A 253 5.40 -7.35 -26.83
N ASP A 254 4.12 -7.32 -26.48
CA ASP A 254 3.01 -6.89 -27.32
C ASP A 254 2.51 -5.48 -26.99
N GLU A 255 3.38 -4.67 -26.35
CA GLU A 255 3.12 -3.26 -26.06
C GLU A 255 2.64 -2.50 -27.29
N ASN A 256 1.58 -1.72 -27.11
CA ASN A 256 1.11 -0.79 -28.11
C ASN A 256 0.65 0.52 -27.47
N ILE A 257 1.13 1.62 -28.01
CA ILE A 257 0.69 2.96 -27.62
C ILE A 257 0.14 3.65 -28.85
N SER A 258 -1.13 4.02 -28.80
CA SER A 258 -1.83 4.63 -29.93
C SER A 258 -2.66 5.84 -29.46
N GLN A 259 -2.65 6.89 -30.31
CA GLN A 259 -3.51 8.04 -30.07
C GLN A 259 -4.80 7.86 -30.88
N LEU A 260 -5.92 7.89 -30.21
CA LEU A 260 -7.25 7.60 -30.75
C LEU A 260 -8.21 8.75 -30.45
N SER A 261 -9.23 8.88 -31.30
CA SER A 261 -10.43 9.65 -30.98
C SER A 261 -11.31 8.88 -29.98
N PRO A 262 -12.23 9.55 -29.28
CA PRO A 262 -13.20 8.87 -28.43
C PRO A 262 -14.01 7.79 -29.18
N GLN A 263 -14.39 8.02 -30.42
CA GLN A 263 -15.13 7.05 -31.26
C GLN A 263 -14.28 5.81 -31.59
N GLU A 264 -12.99 5.95 -31.82
CA GLU A 264 -12.09 4.81 -32.08
C GLU A 264 -11.89 3.97 -30.84
N CYS A 265 -11.85 4.60 -29.65
CA CYS A 265 -11.78 3.87 -28.38
C CYS A 265 -12.95 2.88 -28.21
N THR A 266 -14.15 3.17 -28.73
CA THR A 266 -15.31 2.27 -28.62
C THR A 266 -15.17 0.97 -29.41
N LYS A 267 -14.20 0.89 -30.35
CA LYS A 267 -14.03 -0.23 -31.28
C LYS A 267 -12.94 -1.20 -30.87
N LEU A 268 -12.23 -0.95 -29.78
CA LEU A 268 -11.18 -1.82 -29.29
C LEU A 268 -11.77 -3.17 -28.84
N LYS A 269 -11.09 -4.28 -29.18
CA LYS A 269 -11.57 -5.64 -28.89
C LYS A 269 -10.58 -6.49 -28.11
N ARG A 270 -9.30 -6.09 -28.08
CA ARG A 270 -8.24 -6.90 -27.52
C ARG A 270 -8.29 -6.84 -25.99
N GLU A 271 -8.40 -8.00 -25.34
CA GLU A 271 -8.34 -8.07 -23.88
C GLU A 271 -6.90 -7.87 -23.37
N GLY A 272 -6.74 -7.23 -22.21
CA GLY A 272 -5.43 -7.00 -21.62
C GLY A 272 -5.42 -5.83 -20.64
N LEU A 273 -4.21 -5.41 -20.28
CA LEU A 273 -3.99 -4.28 -19.36
C LEU A 273 -3.97 -2.97 -20.14
N TYR A 274 -4.73 -2.01 -19.67
CA TYR A 274 -4.87 -0.72 -20.33
C TYR A 274 -4.62 0.46 -19.37
N ILE A 275 -4.06 1.52 -19.90
CA ILE A 275 -4.04 2.86 -19.31
C ILE A 275 -4.39 3.87 -20.39
N CYS A 276 -5.14 4.90 -20.05
CA CYS A 276 -5.47 5.97 -20.97
C CYS A 276 -4.92 7.31 -20.47
N MET A 277 -4.35 8.11 -21.38
CA MET A 277 -4.07 9.51 -21.16
C MET A 277 -5.02 10.33 -22.02
N ILE A 278 -5.90 11.10 -21.40
CA ILE A 278 -6.88 11.95 -22.06
C ILE A 278 -6.34 13.38 -22.06
N LYS A 279 -6.25 14.00 -23.24
CA LYS A 279 -5.98 15.42 -23.39
C LYS A 279 -7.26 16.17 -23.74
N ASN A 280 -7.66 17.07 -22.88
CA ASN A 280 -8.80 17.96 -23.09
C ASN A 280 -8.28 19.31 -23.59
N PRO A 281 -8.58 19.72 -24.84
CA PRO A 281 -8.09 20.97 -25.39
C PRO A 281 -8.75 22.20 -24.76
N ASN A 282 -9.93 22.05 -24.15
CA ASN A 282 -10.73 23.16 -23.60
C ASN A 282 -11.16 22.85 -22.16
N PRO A 283 -10.23 22.79 -21.19
CA PRO A 283 -10.61 22.52 -19.81
C PRO A 283 -11.47 23.66 -19.24
N VAL A 284 -12.57 23.27 -18.60
CA VAL A 284 -13.47 24.22 -17.93
C VAL A 284 -12.76 24.76 -16.68
N ALA A 285 -12.69 26.08 -16.55
CA ALA A 285 -12.14 26.70 -15.36
C ALA A 285 -12.95 26.26 -14.13
N LYS A 286 -12.25 25.92 -13.05
CA LYS A 286 -12.91 25.70 -11.76
C LYS A 286 -13.42 27.03 -11.24
N ASN A 287 -14.71 27.28 -11.41
CA ASN A 287 -15.33 28.40 -10.71
C ASN A 287 -15.35 28.07 -9.22
N VAL A 288 -14.74 28.94 -8.43
CA VAL A 288 -14.70 28.81 -6.96
C VAL A 288 -16.10 29.05 -6.35
N THR A 289 -16.97 29.71 -7.10
CA THR A 289 -18.38 29.88 -6.76
C THR A 289 -19.23 29.55 -7.99
N PRO A 290 -20.18 28.61 -7.88
CA PRO A 290 -21.13 28.34 -8.94
C PRO A 290 -22.07 29.54 -9.06
N GLN A 291 -21.71 30.50 -9.90
CA GLN A 291 -22.61 31.63 -10.26
C GLN A 291 -23.54 31.15 -11.38
N LEU A 292 -24.60 30.44 -11.00
CA LEU A 292 -25.68 30.15 -11.92
C LEU A 292 -26.59 31.34 -11.98
N SER A 293 -26.54 32.07 -13.11
CA SER A 293 -27.47 33.18 -13.35
C SER A 293 -28.91 32.67 -13.49
N ASP A 294 -29.87 33.53 -13.27
CA ASP A 294 -31.29 33.19 -13.46
C ASP A 294 -31.59 32.63 -14.85
N ALA A 295 -30.82 33.03 -15.86
CA ALA A 295 -30.95 32.53 -17.23
C ALA A 295 -30.54 31.06 -17.41
N ALA A 296 -29.78 30.49 -16.47
CA ALA A 296 -29.40 29.09 -16.50
C ALA A 296 -30.52 28.10 -16.10
N PHE A 297 -31.66 28.65 -15.58
CA PHE A 297 -32.79 27.84 -15.13
C PHE A 297 -33.95 27.95 -16.13
N ILE A 298 -34.54 26.78 -16.45
CA ILE A 298 -35.80 26.74 -17.19
C ILE A 298 -36.91 27.06 -16.16
N ARG A 299 -37.52 28.24 -16.25
CA ARG A 299 -38.61 28.63 -15.38
C ARG A 299 -39.78 29.20 -16.17
N GLU A 300 -40.97 28.81 -15.78
CA GLU A 300 -42.21 29.42 -16.25
C GLU A 300 -42.66 30.53 -15.25
N LYS A 301 -43.91 30.60 -14.90
CA LYS A 301 -44.48 31.59 -13.98
C LYS A 301 -44.22 31.34 -12.49
N VAL A 302 -43.32 30.44 -12.16
CA VAL A 302 -43.05 30.05 -10.76
C VAL A 302 -42.01 30.96 -10.14
N PRO A 303 -42.28 31.54 -8.95
CA PRO A 303 -41.29 32.36 -8.26
C PRO A 303 -40.08 31.53 -7.83
N MET A 304 -38.91 32.01 -8.18
CA MET A 304 -37.60 31.41 -7.77
C MET A 304 -36.93 32.35 -6.78
N THR A 305 -36.12 31.83 -5.87
CA THR A 305 -35.25 32.62 -5.00
C THR A 305 -34.37 33.52 -5.84
N LYS A 306 -34.34 34.83 -5.52
CA LYS A 306 -33.52 35.82 -6.22
C LYS A 306 -32.05 35.35 -6.31
N GLU A 307 -31.42 35.64 -7.44
CA GLU A 307 -30.07 35.20 -7.77
C GLU A 307 -29.06 35.48 -6.65
N GLU A 308 -29.07 36.71 -6.12
CA GLU A 308 -28.12 37.11 -5.07
C GLU A 308 -28.34 36.34 -3.77
N ILE A 309 -29.61 36.10 -3.39
CA ILE A 309 -29.92 35.31 -2.18
C ILE A 309 -29.51 33.88 -2.36
N ARG A 310 -29.71 33.32 -3.55
CA ARG A 310 -29.28 31.95 -3.88
C ARG A 310 -27.76 31.82 -3.80
N HIS A 311 -27.01 32.75 -4.37
CA HIS A 311 -25.56 32.80 -4.31
C HIS A 311 -25.03 32.90 -2.87
N VAL A 312 -25.59 33.79 -2.05
CA VAL A 312 -25.21 33.93 -0.64
C VAL A 312 -25.50 32.64 0.14
N SER A 313 -26.65 32.01 -0.12
CA SER A 313 -27.02 30.76 0.55
C SER A 313 -26.04 29.64 0.21
N ILE A 314 -25.69 29.45 -1.06
CA ILE A 314 -24.73 28.45 -1.50
C ILE A 314 -23.32 28.70 -0.91
N CYS A 315 -22.88 29.97 -0.92
CA CYS A 315 -21.61 30.34 -0.31
C CYS A 315 -21.55 30.02 1.19
N LYS A 316 -22.63 30.25 1.94
CA LYS A 316 -22.70 29.96 3.36
C LYS A 316 -22.72 28.46 3.70
N LEU A 317 -23.08 27.61 2.75
CA LEU A 317 -23.02 26.16 2.93
C LEU A 317 -21.59 25.60 2.91
N HIS A 318 -20.59 26.40 2.49
CA HIS A 318 -19.19 25.99 2.41
C HIS A 318 -18.99 24.63 1.73
N LEU A 319 -19.72 24.41 0.61
CA LEU A 319 -19.68 23.15 -0.12
C LEU A 319 -18.27 22.84 -0.64
N LYS A 320 -17.84 21.61 -0.47
CA LYS A 320 -16.60 21.05 -1.03
C LYS A 320 -16.94 20.21 -2.26
N SER A 321 -15.92 19.84 -3.04
CA SER A 321 -16.08 19.02 -4.25
C SER A 321 -16.67 17.64 -4.02
N ASP A 322 -16.65 17.16 -2.79
CA ASP A 322 -17.16 15.85 -2.33
C ASP A 322 -18.44 15.99 -1.48
N SER A 323 -18.96 17.20 -1.31
CA SER A 323 -20.18 17.43 -0.54
C SER A 323 -21.40 16.86 -1.25
N VAL A 324 -22.27 16.21 -0.49
CA VAL A 324 -23.60 15.76 -0.92
C VAL A 324 -24.63 16.70 -0.29
N LEU A 325 -25.40 17.40 -1.13
CA LEU A 325 -26.45 18.30 -0.70
C LEU A 325 -27.82 17.63 -0.90
N TYR A 326 -28.59 17.55 0.17
CA TYR A 326 -30.00 17.16 0.13
C TYR A 326 -30.87 18.42 0.25
N ASP A 327 -31.55 18.81 -0.82
CA ASP A 327 -32.56 19.86 -0.79
C ASP A 327 -33.93 19.21 -0.54
N ALA A 328 -34.37 19.25 0.72
CA ALA A 328 -35.68 18.73 1.13
C ALA A 328 -36.70 19.86 1.00
N VAL A 329 -37.32 19.98 -0.16
CA VAL A 329 -38.27 21.04 -0.46
C VAL A 329 -39.62 20.80 0.25
N SER A 330 -40.02 21.72 1.08
CA SER A 330 -41.38 21.77 1.66
C SER A 330 -42.42 22.38 0.73
N TYR A 331 -42.05 22.95 -0.41
CA TYR A 331 -42.94 23.63 -1.34
C TYR A 331 -42.75 23.13 -2.78
N THR A 332 -43.76 22.42 -3.26
CA THR A 332 -44.14 22.10 -4.64
C THR A 332 -43.11 21.43 -5.58
N HIS A 333 -43.61 20.53 -6.40
CA HIS A 333 -42.97 19.68 -7.38
C HIS A 333 -42.00 20.35 -8.40
N LEU A 334 -41.80 21.63 -8.34
CA LEU A 334 -41.01 22.40 -9.31
C LEU A 334 -39.52 22.57 -8.92
N ARG A 335 -39.20 22.56 -7.63
CA ARG A 335 -37.80 22.67 -7.20
C ARG A 335 -36.99 21.38 -7.36
N ALA A 336 -37.64 20.22 -7.39
CA ALA A 336 -36.96 18.95 -7.67
C ALA A 336 -36.32 18.87 -9.06
N HIS A 337 -36.80 19.70 -10.01
CA HIS A 337 -36.19 19.83 -11.34
C HIS A 337 -34.95 20.73 -11.38
N GLU A 338 -34.81 21.64 -10.40
CA GLU A 338 -33.65 22.54 -10.31
C GLU A 338 -32.43 21.84 -9.75
N THR A 339 -32.61 20.87 -8.85
CA THR A 339 -31.51 20.14 -8.16
C THR A 339 -31.00 18.91 -8.91
N GLY A 340 -31.74 18.42 -9.89
CA GLY A 340 -31.34 17.28 -10.74
C GLY A 340 -30.22 17.58 -11.75
N ARG A 341 -29.74 18.81 -11.83
CA ARG A 341 -28.63 19.22 -12.70
C ARG A 341 -27.46 19.73 -11.86
N ASN A 342 -26.74 18.80 -11.34
CA ASN A 342 -25.34 18.91 -10.88
C ASN A 342 -24.79 20.30 -10.57
N LEU A 343 -24.65 20.57 -9.31
CA LEU A 343 -23.62 21.47 -8.80
C LEU A 343 -22.22 20.86 -8.95
#